data_7e749021159d07a8efbc28c4b0da9097
#
_entry.id   7e749021159d07a8efbc28c4b0da9097
#
_cell.length_a   1.000
_cell.length_b   1.000
_cell.length_c   1.000
_cell.angle_alpha   90.00
_cell.angle_beta   90.00
_cell.angle_gamma   90.00
#
_symmetry.space_group_name_H-M   'P 1'
#
loop_
_entity.id
_entity.type
_entity.pdbx_description
1 polymer ?
#
loop_
_entity_poly.entity_id
_entity_poly.type
_entity_poly.pdbx_seq_one_letter_code
_entity_poly.pdbx_strand_id
1 'polypeptide(L)'
;MKAGRPAQRGQCAKRLSILEAAAAVFCREGFSGASIDEIAAEACVSRQTIYNHYREKETLFTAVVEDVMDRSNAALFSVLATFPDTADNLENELTAFAVRLNQSCLCNHDGKFLRKLVYSEGERYPHLFETWRQHGPGKVGSALAALFSRLAHKGVLAIDDLDLAARQFLALVNADLQMTVLFGETPSDDLLERTARNAVRTFLRAYGVQHPAPAEA
;
A
#
# COMPACT_ATOMS: atom_id res chain seq x y z
N MET A 1 0.86 3.93 34.30
CA MET A 1 0.54 2.92 33.28
C MET A 1 -0.38 1.88 33.91
N LYS A 2 -1.70 1.87 33.57
CA LYS A 2 -2.66 0.88 34.09
C LYS A 2 -2.56 -0.38 33.24
N ALA A 3 -2.10 -1.49 33.80
CA ALA A 3 -2.12 -2.81 33.16
C ALA A 3 -3.59 -3.22 32.93
N GLY A 4 -3.97 -3.38 31.65
CA GLY A 4 -5.32 -3.83 31.27
C GLY A 4 -5.64 -5.19 31.89
N ARG A 5 -6.91 -5.37 32.31
CA ARG A 5 -7.44 -6.59 32.96
C ARG A 5 -7.20 -7.83 32.06
N PRO A 6 -6.91 -9.02 32.65
CA PRO A 6 -6.64 -10.26 31.90
C PRO A 6 -7.71 -10.67 30.88
N ALA A 7 -8.99 -10.37 31.17
CA ALA A 7 -10.12 -10.64 30.25
C ALA A 7 -10.08 -9.81 28.97
N GLN A 8 -9.62 -8.55 29.03
CA GLN A 8 -9.48 -7.69 27.84
C GLN A 8 -8.32 -8.14 26.94
N ARG A 9 -7.20 -8.62 27.51
CA ARG A 9 -6.09 -9.19 26.73
C ARG A 9 -6.51 -10.44 25.97
N GLY A 10 -7.30 -11.32 26.59
CA GLY A 10 -7.80 -12.54 25.93
C GLY A 10 -8.80 -12.25 24.80
N GLN A 11 -9.66 -11.23 24.95
CA GLN A 11 -10.58 -10.80 23.88
C GLN A 11 -9.84 -10.14 22.72
N CYS A 12 -8.83 -9.33 22.99
CA CYS A 12 -8.02 -8.69 21.96
C CYS A 12 -7.23 -9.73 21.16
N ALA A 13 -6.62 -10.73 21.81
CA ALA A 13 -5.91 -11.81 21.15
C ALA A 13 -6.83 -12.66 20.26
N LYS A 14 -8.05 -13.01 20.73
CA LYS A 14 -9.04 -13.74 19.93
C LYS A 14 -9.53 -12.93 18.72
N ARG A 15 -9.76 -11.62 18.89
CA ARG A 15 -10.16 -10.75 17.78
C ARG A 15 -9.09 -10.74 16.69
N LEU A 16 -7.82 -10.62 17.05
CA LEU A 16 -6.69 -10.62 16.11
C LEU A 16 -6.60 -11.96 15.37
N SER A 17 -6.67 -13.09 16.09
CA SER A 17 -6.66 -14.43 15.49
C SER A 17 -7.81 -14.63 14.50
N ILE A 18 -9.01 -14.11 14.79
CA ILE A 18 -10.16 -14.17 13.87
C ILE A 18 -9.89 -13.34 12.61
N LEU A 19 -9.35 -12.13 12.74
CA LEU A 19 -9.05 -11.27 11.58
C LEU A 19 -7.98 -11.89 10.68
N GLU A 20 -6.91 -12.45 11.25
CA GLU A 20 -5.84 -13.12 10.51
C GLU A 20 -6.37 -14.34 9.74
N ALA A 21 -7.13 -15.22 10.41
CA ALA A 21 -7.74 -16.38 9.77
C ALA A 21 -8.74 -15.97 8.68
N ALA A 22 -9.58 -14.98 8.97
CA ALA A 22 -10.55 -14.47 7.99
C ALA A 22 -9.85 -13.84 6.77
N ALA A 23 -8.75 -13.12 6.96
CA ALA A 23 -7.95 -12.58 5.87
C ALA A 23 -7.40 -13.70 4.98
N ALA A 24 -6.86 -14.77 5.56
CA ALA A 24 -6.35 -15.92 4.83
C ALA A 24 -7.45 -16.62 4.01
N VAL A 25 -8.61 -16.89 4.64
CA VAL A 25 -9.75 -17.52 3.98
C VAL A 25 -10.33 -16.65 2.87
N PHE A 26 -10.56 -15.35 3.12
CA PHE A 26 -11.06 -14.43 2.09
C PHE A 26 -10.06 -14.26 0.92
N CYS A 27 -8.77 -14.30 1.20
CA CYS A 27 -7.74 -14.25 0.14
C CYS A 27 -7.78 -15.50 -0.75
N ARG A 28 -8.01 -16.67 -0.18
CA ARG A 28 -8.03 -17.95 -0.87
C ARG A 28 -9.33 -18.15 -1.65
N GLU A 29 -10.48 -18.01 -0.98
CA GLU A 29 -11.80 -18.38 -1.47
C GLU A 29 -12.62 -17.21 -2.03
N GLY A 30 -12.16 -15.96 -1.86
CA GLY A 30 -12.97 -14.76 -2.10
C GLY A 30 -14.06 -14.58 -1.04
N PHE A 31 -14.80 -13.46 -1.11
CA PHE A 31 -15.89 -13.22 -0.16
C PHE A 31 -17.01 -14.26 -0.29
N SER A 32 -17.44 -14.57 -1.51
CA SER A 32 -18.58 -15.48 -1.75
C SER A 32 -18.28 -16.92 -1.35
N GLY A 33 -17.09 -17.43 -1.64
CA GLY A 33 -16.67 -18.80 -1.34
C GLY A 33 -16.32 -19.04 0.13
N ALA A 34 -15.85 -18.03 0.85
CA ALA A 34 -15.49 -18.14 2.25
C ALA A 34 -16.68 -18.48 3.15
N SER A 35 -16.48 -19.37 4.14
CA SER A 35 -17.47 -19.73 5.14
C SER A 35 -17.01 -19.37 6.55
N ILE A 36 -17.99 -19.04 7.43
CA ILE A 36 -17.70 -18.78 8.85
C ILE A 36 -17.17 -20.05 9.54
N ASP A 37 -17.57 -21.24 9.08
CA ASP A 37 -17.07 -22.51 9.62
C ASP A 37 -15.58 -22.69 9.38
N GLU A 38 -15.14 -22.40 8.17
CA GLU A 38 -13.74 -22.47 7.76
C GLU A 38 -12.89 -21.44 8.52
N ILE A 39 -13.38 -20.19 8.63
CA ILE A 39 -12.72 -19.16 9.42
C ILE A 39 -12.62 -19.55 10.90
N ALA A 40 -13.68 -20.14 11.48
CA ALA A 40 -13.68 -20.59 12.87
C ALA A 40 -12.66 -21.71 13.10
N ALA A 41 -12.58 -22.67 12.17
CA ALA A 41 -11.59 -23.75 12.22
C ALA A 41 -10.17 -23.21 12.14
N GLU A 42 -9.88 -22.31 11.20
CA GLU A 42 -8.54 -21.72 11.00
C GLU A 42 -8.13 -20.81 12.16
N ALA A 43 -9.07 -20.05 12.76
CA ALA A 43 -8.84 -19.23 13.94
C ALA A 43 -8.79 -20.02 15.27
N CYS A 44 -9.05 -21.32 15.25
CA CYS A 44 -9.19 -22.18 16.44
C CYS A 44 -10.20 -21.63 17.45
N VAL A 45 -11.35 -21.13 16.98
CA VAL A 45 -12.46 -20.61 17.80
C VAL A 45 -13.79 -21.26 17.41
N SER A 46 -14.84 -21.10 18.25
CA SER A 46 -16.19 -21.51 17.86
C SER A 46 -16.83 -20.49 16.92
N ARG A 47 -17.77 -20.95 16.06
CA ARG A 47 -18.63 -20.06 15.25
C ARG A 47 -19.30 -18.99 16.10
N GLN A 48 -19.80 -19.39 17.29
CA GLN A 48 -20.45 -18.49 18.22
C GLN A 48 -19.50 -17.37 18.69
N THR A 49 -18.21 -17.67 18.82
CA THR A 49 -17.18 -16.65 19.14
C THR A 49 -17.07 -15.62 18.02
N ILE A 50 -17.08 -16.05 16.76
CA ILE A 50 -17.05 -15.12 15.62
C ILE A 50 -18.31 -14.26 15.60
N TYR A 51 -19.50 -14.85 15.72
CA TYR A 51 -20.77 -14.10 15.74
C TYR A 51 -20.91 -13.14 16.91
N ASN A 52 -20.27 -13.42 18.03
CA ASN A 52 -20.24 -12.50 19.18
C ASN A 52 -19.38 -11.25 18.91
N HIS A 53 -18.38 -11.35 18.03
CA HIS A 53 -17.53 -10.22 17.63
C HIS A 53 -18.06 -9.52 16.38
N TYR A 54 -18.56 -10.31 15.41
CA TYR A 54 -18.97 -9.84 14.08
C TYR A 54 -20.31 -10.49 13.74
N ARG A 55 -21.38 -9.75 13.85
CA ARG A 55 -22.77 -10.26 13.72
C ARG A 55 -23.04 -11.03 12.43
N GLU A 56 -22.31 -10.71 11.35
CA GLU A 56 -22.47 -11.27 10.01
C GLU A 56 -21.14 -11.31 9.25
N LYS A 57 -21.08 -12.07 8.18
CA LYS A 57 -19.87 -12.26 7.38
C LYS A 57 -19.39 -10.95 6.74
N GLU A 58 -20.34 -10.09 6.33
CA GLU A 58 -20.06 -8.76 5.78
C GLU A 58 -19.34 -7.84 6.78
N THR A 59 -19.76 -7.85 8.03
CA THR A 59 -19.12 -7.05 9.09
C THR A 59 -17.71 -7.55 9.37
N LEU A 60 -17.51 -8.88 9.39
CA LEU A 60 -16.18 -9.47 9.52
C LEU A 60 -15.29 -9.10 8.34
N PHE A 61 -15.81 -9.17 7.13
CA PHE A 61 -15.09 -8.83 5.91
C PHE A 61 -14.63 -7.36 5.92
N THR A 62 -15.53 -6.44 6.25
CA THR A 62 -15.19 -5.01 6.41
C THR A 62 -14.08 -4.80 7.42
N ALA A 63 -14.19 -5.45 8.59
CA ALA A 63 -13.17 -5.34 9.64
C ALA A 63 -11.81 -5.90 9.21
N VAL A 64 -11.79 -6.98 8.41
CA VAL A 64 -10.55 -7.52 7.82
C VAL A 64 -9.93 -6.53 6.85
N VAL A 65 -10.73 -5.94 5.96
CA VAL A 65 -10.23 -4.95 5.00
C VAL A 65 -9.64 -3.73 5.71
N GLU A 66 -10.33 -3.22 6.73
CA GLU A 66 -9.85 -2.09 7.54
C GLU A 66 -8.53 -2.42 8.24
N ASP A 67 -8.43 -3.58 8.88
CA ASP A 67 -7.22 -4.02 9.60
C ASP A 67 -6.02 -4.19 8.64
N VAL A 68 -6.23 -4.80 7.48
CA VAL A 68 -5.19 -4.95 6.46
C VAL A 68 -4.77 -3.58 5.89
N MET A 69 -5.72 -2.66 5.69
CA MET A 69 -5.42 -1.28 5.27
C MET A 69 -4.56 -0.56 6.29
N ASP A 70 -4.88 -0.67 7.58
CA ASP A 70 -4.11 -0.01 8.63
C ASP A 70 -2.68 -0.52 8.69
N ARG A 71 -2.46 -1.84 8.59
CA ARG A 71 -1.12 -2.42 8.53
C ARG A 71 -0.35 -2.01 7.28
N SER A 72 -1.00 -2.05 6.12
CA SER A 72 -0.40 -1.64 4.84
C SER A 72 -0.01 -0.17 4.88
N ASN A 73 -0.84 0.69 5.43
CA ASN A 73 -0.55 2.11 5.60
C ASN A 73 0.64 2.35 6.53
N ALA A 74 0.72 1.65 7.66
CA ALA A 74 1.85 1.77 8.59
C ALA A 74 3.19 1.41 7.92
N ALA A 75 3.23 0.32 7.15
CA ALA A 75 4.39 -0.08 6.37
C ALA A 75 4.76 0.99 5.33
N LEU A 76 3.78 1.53 4.65
CA LEU A 76 3.96 2.53 3.61
C LEU A 76 4.48 3.87 4.16
N PHE A 77 3.96 4.33 5.31
CA PHE A 77 4.49 5.53 5.98
C PHE A 77 5.95 5.36 6.41
N SER A 78 6.36 4.16 6.80
CA SER A 78 7.77 3.86 7.09
C SER A 78 8.64 4.01 5.83
N VAL A 79 8.14 3.61 4.66
CA VAL A 79 8.84 3.82 3.39
C VAL A 79 8.89 5.30 3.02
N LEU A 80 7.78 6.05 3.18
CA LEU A 80 7.74 7.49 2.90
C LEU A 80 8.75 8.28 3.75
N ALA A 81 9.02 7.84 4.98
CA ALA A 81 10.04 8.43 5.83
C ALA A 81 11.49 8.27 5.27
N THR A 82 11.69 7.37 4.31
CA THR A 82 12.99 7.17 3.64
C THR A 82 13.15 7.97 2.34
N PHE A 83 12.24 8.91 2.06
CA PHE A 83 12.30 9.75 0.87
C PHE A 83 13.56 10.63 0.91
N PRO A 84 14.28 10.78 -0.22
CA PRO A 84 15.50 11.58 -0.26
C PRO A 84 15.24 13.06 0.04
N ASP A 85 16.13 13.65 0.82
CA ASP A 85 16.06 15.07 1.23
C ASP A 85 17.17 15.93 0.64
N THR A 86 18.09 15.36 -0.15
CA THR A 86 19.23 16.04 -0.76
C THR A 86 19.19 15.97 -2.28
N ALA A 87 19.88 16.92 -2.94
CA ALA A 87 20.05 16.92 -4.40
C ALA A 87 21.15 15.97 -4.87
N ASP A 88 22.09 15.61 -3.97
CA ASP A 88 23.20 14.76 -4.29
C ASP A 88 22.71 13.34 -4.63
N ASN A 89 23.07 12.89 -5.83
CA ASN A 89 22.69 11.54 -6.30
C ASN A 89 21.17 11.25 -6.33
N LEU A 90 20.34 12.27 -6.57
CA LEU A 90 18.88 12.20 -6.48
C LEU A 90 18.28 11.07 -7.34
N GLU A 91 18.81 10.82 -8.55
CA GLU A 91 18.31 9.73 -9.41
C GLU A 91 18.42 8.36 -8.73
N ASN A 92 19.58 8.06 -8.13
CA ASN A 92 19.78 6.77 -7.47
C ASN A 92 18.96 6.66 -6.17
N GLU A 93 18.87 7.74 -5.39
CA GLU A 93 18.09 7.77 -4.15
C GLU A 93 16.58 7.64 -4.41
N LEU A 94 16.05 8.35 -5.42
CA LEU A 94 14.66 8.19 -5.84
C LEU A 94 14.40 6.79 -6.43
N THR A 95 15.36 6.21 -7.14
CA THR A 95 15.25 4.84 -7.65
C THR A 95 15.15 3.85 -6.48
N ALA A 96 16.05 3.95 -5.50
CA ALA A 96 16.00 3.09 -4.32
C ALA A 96 14.71 3.30 -3.50
N PHE A 97 14.23 4.53 -3.39
CA PHE A 97 12.93 4.84 -2.78
C PHE A 97 11.78 4.19 -3.55
N ALA A 98 11.73 4.31 -4.88
CA ALA A 98 10.70 3.72 -5.73
C ALA A 98 10.68 2.17 -5.63
N VAL A 99 11.85 1.53 -5.54
CA VAL A 99 11.96 0.08 -5.29
C VAL A 99 11.31 -0.29 -3.95
N ARG A 100 11.67 0.39 -2.86
CA ARG A 100 11.08 0.16 -1.53
C ARG A 100 9.56 0.40 -1.52
N LEU A 101 9.10 1.44 -2.22
CA LEU A 101 7.68 1.75 -2.37
C LEU A 101 6.94 0.60 -3.05
N ASN A 102 7.47 0.09 -4.16
CA ASN A 102 6.88 -1.03 -4.90
C ASN A 102 6.93 -2.33 -4.10
N GLN A 103 8.03 -2.62 -3.41
CA GLN A 103 8.12 -3.78 -2.51
C GLN A 103 7.04 -3.72 -1.42
N SER A 104 6.84 -2.56 -0.80
CA SER A 104 5.81 -2.37 0.23
C SER A 104 4.39 -2.44 -0.32
N CYS A 105 4.12 -1.87 -1.50
CA CYS A 105 2.77 -1.80 -2.06
C CYS A 105 2.36 -3.05 -2.85
N LEU A 106 3.31 -3.67 -3.57
CA LEU A 106 3.00 -4.70 -4.57
C LEU A 106 3.43 -6.11 -4.13
N CYS A 107 4.54 -6.22 -3.39
CA CYS A 107 5.16 -7.52 -3.14
C CYS A 107 4.81 -8.09 -1.77
N ASN A 108 4.42 -7.27 -0.80
CA ASN A 108 4.04 -7.76 0.52
C ASN A 108 2.65 -8.44 0.51
N HIS A 109 2.39 -9.26 1.52
CA HIS A 109 1.15 -10.02 1.66
C HIS A 109 -0.09 -9.12 1.70
N ASP A 110 -0.08 -8.07 2.51
CA ASP A 110 -1.22 -7.17 2.71
C ASP A 110 -1.54 -6.36 1.46
N GLY A 111 -0.52 -5.87 0.74
CA GLY A 111 -0.70 -5.18 -0.53
C GLY A 111 -1.29 -6.09 -1.63
N LYS A 112 -0.83 -7.34 -1.70
CA LYS A 112 -1.37 -8.34 -2.63
C LYS A 112 -2.84 -8.67 -2.29
N PHE A 113 -3.13 -8.88 -1.00
CA PHE A 113 -4.48 -9.15 -0.52
C PHE A 113 -5.44 -8.02 -0.88
N LEU A 114 -5.12 -6.78 -0.51
CA LEU A 114 -5.98 -5.62 -0.80
C LEU A 114 -6.24 -5.46 -2.30
N ARG A 115 -5.22 -5.65 -3.12
CA ARG A 115 -5.35 -5.54 -4.56
C ARG A 115 -6.28 -6.61 -5.14
N LYS A 116 -6.06 -7.89 -4.76
CA LYS A 116 -6.93 -8.99 -5.17
C LYS A 116 -8.37 -8.70 -4.79
N LEU A 117 -8.59 -8.23 -3.57
CA LEU A 117 -9.89 -7.92 -3.03
C LEU A 117 -10.59 -6.77 -3.79
N VAL A 118 -9.86 -5.68 -4.06
CA VAL A 118 -10.36 -4.54 -4.83
C VAL A 118 -10.80 -4.97 -6.23
N TYR A 119 -10.03 -5.81 -6.91
CA TYR A 119 -10.39 -6.29 -8.25
C TYR A 119 -11.56 -7.27 -8.23
N SER A 120 -11.67 -8.14 -7.22
CA SER A 120 -12.73 -9.16 -7.19
C SER A 120 -14.05 -8.67 -6.61
N GLU A 121 -14.01 -7.74 -5.65
CA GLU A 121 -15.17 -7.34 -4.86
C GLU A 121 -15.52 -5.84 -4.95
N GLY A 122 -14.69 -5.06 -5.67
CA GLY A 122 -14.84 -3.60 -5.74
C GLY A 122 -16.18 -3.13 -6.30
N GLU A 123 -16.75 -3.84 -7.28
CA GLU A 123 -18.08 -3.53 -7.84
C GLU A 123 -19.19 -3.84 -6.84
N ARG A 124 -19.03 -4.89 -6.03
CA ARG A 124 -20.00 -5.33 -5.05
C ARG A 124 -20.00 -4.47 -3.78
N TYR A 125 -18.83 -3.98 -3.39
CA TYR A 125 -18.61 -3.18 -2.18
C TYR A 125 -17.97 -1.82 -2.48
N PRO A 126 -18.62 -0.94 -3.26
CA PRO A 126 -18.04 0.32 -3.72
C PRO A 126 -17.62 1.25 -2.56
N HIS A 127 -18.30 1.19 -1.42
CA HIS A 127 -17.95 1.97 -0.22
C HIS A 127 -16.61 1.54 0.40
N LEU A 128 -16.27 0.23 0.37
CA LEU A 128 -14.97 -0.25 0.83
C LEU A 128 -13.86 0.17 -0.12
N PHE A 129 -14.14 0.16 -1.43
CA PHE A 129 -13.21 0.64 -2.44
C PHE A 129 -12.92 2.15 -2.26
N GLU A 130 -13.95 2.95 -2.02
CA GLU A 130 -13.79 4.38 -1.79
C GLU A 130 -12.98 4.66 -0.51
N THR A 131 -13.26 3.93 0.57
CA THR A 131 -12.49 4.00 1.81
C THR A 131 -11.04 3.63 1.58
N TRP A 132 -10.76 2.53 0.85
CA TRP A 132 -9.39 2.15 0.49
C TRP A 132 -8.71 3.22 -0.36
N ARG A 133 -9.39 3.78 -1.36
CA ARG A 133 -8.86 4.82 -2.24
C ARG A 133 -8.43 6.06 -1.46
N GLN A 134 -9.25 6.49 -0.50
CA GLN A 134 -9.00 7.68 0.32
C GLN A 134 -7.92 7.46 1.38
N HIS A 135 -7.92 6.31 2.04
CA HIS A 135 -7.04 6.03 3.18
C HIS A 135 -5.72 5.35 2.79
N GLY A 136 -5.66 4.70 1.64
CA GLY A 136 -4.45 4.09 1.08
C GLY A 136 -3.80 4.99 0.03
N PRO A 137 -4.06 4.79 -1.27
CA PRO A 137 -3.40 5.53 -2.36
C PRO A 137 -3.53 7.05 -2.27
N GLY A 138 -4.68 7.56 -1.77
CA GLY A 138 -4.90 9.00 -1.62
C GLY A 138 -3.94 9.64 -0.61
N LYS A 139 -3.73 9.00 0.55
CA LYS A 139 -2.77 9.49 1.56
C LYS A 139 -1.33 9.43 1.07
N VAL A 140 -0.98 8.38 0.31
CA VAL A 140 0.35 8.27 -0.30
C VAL A 140 0.59 9.38 -1.31
N GLY A 141 -0.38 9.65 -2.18
CA GLY A 141 -0.32 10.74 -3.14
C GLY A 141 -0.09 12.10 -2.46
N SER A 142 -0.90 12.42 -1.43
CA SER A 142 -0.74 13.67 -0.67
C SER A 142 0.60 13.75 0.07
N ALA A 143 1.07 12.65 0.65
CA ALA A 143 2.38 12.62 1.30
C ALA A 143 3.52 12.82 0.30
N LEU A 144 3.47 12.19 -0.88
CA LEU A 144 4.44 12.41 -1.97
C LEU A 144 4.41 13.84 -2.48
N ALA A 145 3.24 14.45 -2.65
CA ALA A 145 3.10 15.86 -3.04
C ALA A 145 3.83 16.77 -2.04
N ALA A 146 3.67 16.53 -0.73
CA ALA A 146 4.39 17.27 0.31
C ALA A 146 5.91 17.04 0.26
N LEU A 147 6.37 15.82 -0.06
CA LEU A 147 7.79 15.50 -0.22
C LEU A 147 8.37 16.19 -1.46
N PHE A 148 7.66 16.18 -2.58
CA PHE A 148 8.06 16.90 -3.81
C PHE A 148 8.09 18.42 -3.61
N SER A 149 7.16 18.99 -2.83
CA SER A 149 7.18 20.41 -2.47
C SER A 149 8.49 20.80 -1.78
N ARG A 150 9.05 19.94 -0.92
CA ARG A 150 10.35 20.20 -0.27
C ARG A 150 11.50 20.25 -1.29
N LEU A 151 11.53 19.32 -2.25
CA LEU A 151 12.54 19.32 -3.32
C LEU A 151 12.36 20.49 -4.28
N ALA A 152 11.13 20.89 -4.58
CA ALA A 152 10.84 22.07 -5.37
C ALA A 152 11.29 23.36 -4.67
N HIS A 153 11.06 23.48 -3.36
CA HIS A 153 11.52 24.61 -2.56
C HIS A 153 13.06 24.71 -2.51
N LYS A 154 13.75 23.58 -2.57
CA LYS A 154 15.22 23.50 -2.67
C LYS A 154 15.76 23.79 -4.09
N GLY A 155 14.88 24.06 -5.06
CA GLY A 155 15.25 24.29 -6.45
C GLY A 155 15.73 23.06 -7.22
N VAL A 156 15.40 21.86 -6.73
CA VAL A 156 15.80 20.57 -7.34
C VAL A 156 14.77 20.12 -8.37
N LEU A 157 13.50 20.39 -8.11
CA LEU A 157 12.37 20.10 -9.00
C LEU A 157 11.65 21.39 -9.39
N ALA A 158 11.10 21.43 -10.61
CA ALA A 158 10.22 22.47 -11.12
C ALA A 158 8.84 21.85 -11.35
N ILE A 159 7.92 22.05 -10.41
CA ILE A 159 6.59 21.42 -10.40
C ILE A 159 5.54 22.48 -10.15
N ASP A 160 4.62 22.65 -11.12
CA ASP A 160 3.49 23.58 -11.01
C ASP A 160 2.31 22.96 -10.24
N ASP A 161 2.03 21.65 -10.48
CA ASP A 161 0.97 20.87 -9.82
C ASP A 161 1.58 19.68 -9.10
N LEU A 162 1.74 19.81 -7.77
CA LEU A 162 2.35 18.80 -6.92
C LEU A 162 1.52 17.52 -6.83
N ASP A 163 0.18 17.63 -6.84
CA ASP A 163 -0.70 16.49 -6.77
C ASP A 163 -0.70 15.69 -8.09
N LEU A 164 -0.63 16.41 -9.23
CA LEU A 164 -0.46 15.77 -10.53
C LEU A 164 0.87 15.04 -10.62
N ALA A 165 1.96 15.71 -10.22
CA ALA A 165 3.30 15.11 -10.24
C ALA A 165 3.38 13.86 -9.35
N ALA A 166 2.74 13.86 -8.17
CA ALA A 166 2.66 12.69 -7.29
C ALA A 166 1.90 11.53 -7.95
N ARG A 167 0.75 11.79 -8.58
CA ARG A 167 0.00 10.78 -9.32
C ARG A 167 0.80 10.22 -10.50
N GLN A 168 1.49 11.08 -11.25
CA GLN A 168 2.33 10.66 -12.39
C GLN A 168 3.52 9.84 -11.93
N PHE A 169 4.19 10.22 -10.84
CA PHE A 169 5.26 9.41 -10.26
C PHE A 169 4.78 8.01 -9.90
N LEU A 170 3.66 7.90 -9.17
CA LEU A 170 3.06 6.60 -8.82
C LEU A 170 2.67 5.78 -10.06
N ALA A 171 2.12 6.41 -11.09
CA ALA A 171 1.78 5.73 -12.33
C ALA A 171 3.04 5.18 -13.04
N LEU A 172 4.09 6.00 -13.14
CA LEU A 172 5.35 5.60 -13.79
C LEU A 172 6.03 4.44 -13.08
N VAL A 173 6.16 4.51 -11.74
CA VAL A 173 6.84 3.45 -10.97
C VAL A 173 6.07 2.13 -10.93
N ASN A 174 4.76 2.16 -11.20
CA ASN A 174 3.91 0.96 -11.21
C ASN A 174 3.64 0.40 -12.61
N ALA A 175 3.88 1.15 -13.69
CA ALA A 175 3.39 0.84 -15.04
C ALA A 175 3.71 -0.59 -15.50
N ASP A 176 4.99 -0.99 -15.46
CA ASP A 176 5.44 -2.31 -15.93
C ASP A 176 5.13 -3.44 -14.93
N LEU A 177 4.79 -3.10 -13.69
CA LEU A 177 4.58 -4.07 -12.61
C LEU A 177 3.12 -4.49 -12.48
N GLN A 178 2.19 -3.66 -12.97
CA GLN A 178 0.75 -3.88 -12.78
C GLN A 178 0.28 -5.22 -13.34
N MET A 179 0.68 -5.55 -14.56
CA MET A 179 0.26 -6.81 -15.19
C MET A 179 0.86 -8.03 -14.48
N THR A 180 2.15 -7.99 -14.14
CA THR A 180 2.81 -9.05 -13.37
C THR A 180 2.05 -9.35 -12.07
N VAL A 181 1.73 -8.31 -11.32
CA VAL A 181 1.02 -8.46 -10.05
C VAL A 181 -0.45 -8.85 -10.24
N LEU A 182 -1.11 -8.37 -11.30
CA LEU A 182 -2.50 -8.73 -11.62
C LEU A 182 -2.64 -10.23 -11.90
N PHE A 183 -1.66 -10.83 -12.57
CA PHE A 183 -1.61 -12.28 -12.81
C PHE A 183 -1.12 -13.10 -11.61
N GLY A 184 -0.91 -12.46 -10.44
CA GLY A 184 -0.51 -13.14 -9.21
C GLY A 184 0.98 -13.41 -9.10
N GLU A 185 1.78 -12.96 -10.05
CA GLU A 185 3.23 -13.11 -10.03
C GLU A 185 3.88 -12.09 -9.09
N THR A 186 5.05 -12.44 -8.56
CA THR A 186 5.87 -11.51 -7.78
C THR A 186 6.99 -10.98 -8.66
N PRO A 187 7.08 -9.65 -8.87
CA PRO A 187 8.18 -9.06 -9.63
C PRO A 187 9.54 -9.45 -9.03
N SER A 188 10.51 -9.76 -9.91
CA SER A 188 11.90 -9.99 -9.49
C SER A 188 12.55 -8.66 -9.07
N ASP A 189 13.61 -8.74 -8.26
CA ASP A 189 14.36 -7.55 -7.81
C ASP A 189 14.93 -6.78 -9.01
N ASP A 190 15.40 -7.48 -10.05
CA ASP A 190 15.89 -6.87 -11.28
C ASP A 190 14.79 -6.12 -12.05
N LEU A 191 13.57 -6.69 -12.11
CA LEU A 191 12.43 -6.00 -12.72
C LEU A 191 12.02 -4.77 -11.91
N LEU A 192 11.99 -4.87 -10.59
CA LEU A 192 11.68 -3.76 -9.70
C LEU A 192 12.69 -2.61 -9.89
N GLU A 193 13.98 -2.91 -9.90
CA GLU A 193 15.02 -1.88 -10.04
C GLU A 193 15.01 -1.24 -11.44
N ARG A 194 14.90 -2.04 -12.49
CA ARG A 194 14.85 -1.54 -13.88
C ARG A 194 13.64 -0.62 -14.09
N THR A 195 12.46 -1.04 -13.64
CA THR A 195 11.23 -0.25 -13.75
C THR A 195 11.35 1.05 -12.95
N ALA A 196 11.81 0.97 -11.71
CA ALA A 196 12.01 2.15 -10.86
C ALA A 196 12.99 3.15 -11.49
N ARG A 197 14.13 2.69 -12.01
CA ARG A 197 15.14 3.54 -12.66
C ARG A 197 14.59 4.24 -13.91
N ASN A 198 13.87 3.51 -14.76
CA ASN A 198 13.26 4.10 -15.95
C ASN A 198 12.18 5.13 -15.61
N ALA A 199 11.35 4.84 -14.62
CA ALA A 199 10.32 5.73 -14.11
C ALA A 199 10.92 7.03 -13.56
N VAL A 200 11.94 6.91 -12.70
CA VAL A 200 12.63 8.06 -12.09
C VAL A 200 13.31 8.92 -13.13
N ARG A 201 13.99 8.34 -14.11
CA ARG A 201 14.59 9.09 -15.22
C ARG A 201 13.54 9.85 -16.02
N THR A 202 12.41 9.24 -16.31
CA THR A 202 11.30 9.90 -17.01
C THR A 202 10.76 11.05 -16.18
N PHE A 203 10.54 10.83 -14.89
CA PHE A 203 10.07 11.85 -13.95
C PHE A 203 11.04 13.03 -13.84
N LEU A 204 12.33 12.76 -13.67
CA LEU A 204 13.35 13.82 -13.58
C LEU A 204 13.56 14.57 -14.88
N ARG A 205 13.34 13.95 -16.04
CA ARG A 205 13.33 14.69 -17.32
C ARG A 205 12.14 15.65 -17.44
N ALA A 206 11.01 15.30 -16.85
CA ALA A 206 9.82 16.15 -16.88
C ALA A 206 9.84 17.25 -15.81
N TYR A 207 10.37 16.97 -14.63
CA TYR A 207 10.25 17.82 -13.45
C TYR A 207 11.58 18.24 -12.82
N GLY A 208 12.71 17.69 -13.22
CA GLY A 208 14.02 18.10 -12.73
C GLY A 208 14.40 19.48 -13.28
N VAL A 209 14.99 20.33 -12.43
CA VAL A 209 15.57 21.60 -12.89
C VAL A 209 16.77 21.27 -13.76
N GLN A 210 16.67 21.60 -15.05
CA GLN A 210 17.80 21.50 -15.96
C GLN A 210 18.78 22.65 -15.64
N HIS A 211 19.91 22.32 -15.06
CA HIS A 211 21.01 23.27 -15.04
C HIS A 211 21.52 23.44 -16.47
N PRO A 212 21.55 24.65 -17.05
CA PRO A 212 22.17 24.82 -18.34
C PRO A 212 23.62 24.33 -18.26
N ALA A 213 24.02 23.51 -19.22
CA ALA A 213 25.41 23.07 -19.34
C ALA A 213 26.30 24.34 -19.31
N PRO A 214 27.45 24.32 -18.58
CA PRO A 214 28.38 25.46 -18.63
C PRO A 214 28.70 25.70 -20.09
N ALA A 215 28.49 26.96 -20.54
CA ALA A 215 28.85 27.36 -21.89
C ALA A 215 30.34 27.08 -22.06
N GLU A 216 30.69 26.22 -23.00
CA GLU A 216 32.06 25.98 -23.38
C GLU A 216 32.64 27.33 -23.83
N ALA A 217 33.63 27.82 -23.10
CA ALA A 217 34.34 29.05 -23.37
C ALA A 217 35.53 28.81 -24.32
#